data_e79c1bf986cf766cbdc1bea48108c0ec
#
_entry.id   e79c1bf986cf766cbdc1bea48108c0ec
#
_cell.length_a   1.000
_cell.length_b   1.000
_cell.length_c   1.000
_cell.angle_alpha   90.00
_cell.angle_beta   90.00
_cell.angle_gamma   90.00
#
_symmetry.space_group_name_H-M   'P 1'
#
loop_
_entity.id
_entity.type
_entity.pdbx_description
1 polymer ?
#
loop_
_entity_poly.entity_id
_entity_poly.type
_entity_poly.pdbx_seq_one_letter_code
_entity_poly.pdbx_strand_id
1 'polypeptide(L)'
;SISGTYFPGISDVDNNTSRNSTFIANFGQRPFAYTPPSGFLKLNTFNLPDSTIEKGDDYFNTVLYNGNGGTQSITGVNFQPDWTWIKGRNDAQYHVLQNSVTGAGKTLFSNTTTAETGNAGDFISSFDSDGFTVNNTYAGGTNNTVNGSGKTYVAWNWRAGSTTTNTAGSEDSVISANTTAGFSIVSYTGTGANMTIGHGLGAVPSVMIFKTRSTADNWPVWHNSFAVNQYVYLNNTTAKATVSTFMNGTLPTSTLISLGTWATVNYTASHNYIAYCFAEVPGYSSFGSYTGNGSADGPF
;
A
#
# COMPACT_ATOMS: atom_id res chain seq x y z
N SER A 1 17.18 26.34 -17.54
CA SER A 1 16.09 25.57 -16.97
C SER A 1 15.92 25.96 -15.50
N ILE A 2 14.70 26.22 -15.09
CA ILE A 2 14.36 26.49 -13.68
C ILE A 2 13.97 25.16 -13.07
N SER A 3 14.67 24.73 -12.01
CA SER A 3 14.36 23.49 -11.27
C SER A 3 13.79 23.87 -9.90
N GLY A 4 12.70 23.22 -9.48
CA GLY A 4 12.06 23.44 -8.18
C GLY A 4 10.53 23.39 -8.30
N THR A 5 9.84 23.44 -7.14
CA THR A 5 8.38 23.56 -7.08
C THR A 5 8.00 25.03 -7.11
N TYR A 6 7.19 25.42 -8.09
CA TYR A 6 6.74 26.80 -8.27
C TYR A 6 5.23 26.88 -8.11
N PHE A 7 4.78 27.91 -7.40
CA PHE A 7 3.37 28.26 -7.30
C PHE A 7 3.10 29.52 -8.08
N PRO A 8 1.99 29.62 -8.82
CA PRO A 8 1.60 30.88 -9.44
C PRO A 8 1.31 31.90 -8.34
N GLY A 9 2.04 32.99 -8.34
CA GLY A 9 1.84 34.10 -7.41
C GLY A 9 1.44 35.35 -8.19
N ILE A 10 0.45 36.08 -7.68
CA ILE A 10 0.05 37.39 -8.19
C ILE A 10 0.18 38.35 -7.01
N SER A 11 0.94 39.43 -7.21
CA SER A 11 1.06 40.48 -6.22
C SER A 11 0.67 41.84 -6.85
N ASP A 12 -0.02 42.66 -6.08
CA ASP A 12 -0.21 44.07 -6.38
C ASP A 12 0.89 44.85 -5.66
N VAL A 13 1.69 45.56 -6.39
CA VAL A 13 2.80 46.39 -5.87
C VAL A 13 2.42 47.85 -5.64
N ASP A 14 1.14 48.22 -5.84
CA ASP A 14 0.68 49.58 -5.60
C ASP A 14 0.33 49.78 -4.12
N ASN A 15 1.11 50.58 -3.40
CA ASN A 15 0.85 50.98 -2.01
C ASN A 15 -0.38 51.90 -1.86
N ASN A 16 -1.18 52.09 -2.90
CA ASN A 16 -2.35 52.94 -2.88
C ASN A 16 -3.58 52.16 -2.42
N THR A 17 -3.94 52.28 -1.14
CA THR A 17 -5.10 51.64 -0.50
C THR A 17 -6.47 52.02 -1.11
N SER A 18 -6.50 52.89 -2.09
CA SER A 18 -7.73 53.37 -2.78
C SER A 18 -8.00 52.62 -4.09
N ARG A 19 -7.18 51.66 -4.49
CA ARG A 19 -7.37 50.87 -5.72
C ARG A 19 -7.49 49.39 -5.37
N ASN A 20 -8.62 48.81 -5.75
CA ASN A 20 -8.84 47.39 -5.65
C ASN A 20 -8.48 46.74 -6.99
N SER A 21 -7.48 45.86 -7.00
CA SER A 21 -7.15 45.05 -8.18
C SER A 21 -7.94 43.72 -8.11
N THR A 22 -8.64 43.43 -9.20
CA THR A 22 -9.34 42.12 -9.33
C THR A 22 -8.56 41.25 -10.28
N PHE A 23 -8.10 40.10 -9.78
CA PHE A 23 -7.41 39.11 -10.61
C PHE A 23 -8.38 37.97 -10.94
N ILE A 24 -8.41 37.58 -12.19
CA ILE A 24 -9.18 36.42 -12.66
C ILE A 24 -8.22 35.39 -13.21
N ALA A 25 -8.06 34.27 -12.54
CA ALA A 25 -7.26 33.17 -13.05
C ALA A 25 -8.06 32.36 -14.09
N ASN A 26 -7.46 32.13 -15.25
CA ASN A 26 -8.00 31.27 -16.28
C ASN A 26 -7.00 30.14 -16.56
N PHE A 27 -7.26 28.96 -16.04
CA PHE A 27 -6.46 27.74 -16.24
C PHE A 27 -6.91 26.94 -17.48
N GLY A 28 -7.74 27.52 -18.33
CA GLY A 28 -8.29 26.88 -19.53
C GLY A 28 -9.76 26.50 -19.42
N GLN A 29 -10.44 26.86 -18.30
CA GLN A 29 -11.89 26.66 -18.12
C GLN A 29 -12.73 27.50 -19.09
N ARG A 30 -12.11 28.46 -19.79
CA ARG A 30 -12.69 29.26 -20.90
C ARG A 30 -11.55 29.58 -21.90
N PRO A 31 -11.88 29.99 -23.14
CA PRO A 31 -10.87 30.39 -24.10
C PRO A 31 -9.91 31.47 -23.55
N PHE A 32 -8.65 31.36 -23.85
CA PHE A 32 -7.69 32.41 -23.53
C PHE A 32 -7.95 33.67 -24.39
N ALA A 33 -7.85 34.84 -23.77
CA ALA A 33 -7.95 36.11 -24.47
C ALA A 33 -6.77 36.35 -25.42
N TYR A 34 -5.62 35.74 -25.15
CA TYR A 34 -4.40 35.82 -25.93
C TYR A 34 -3.89 34.42 -26.25
N THR A 35 -3.22 34.27 -27.39
CA THR A 35 -2.54 33.01 -27.74
C THR A 35 -1.41 32.75 -26.75
N PRO A 36 -1.37 31.58 -26.06
CA PRO A 36 -0.25 31.25 -25.21
C PRO A 36 1.08 31.23 -25.99
N PRO A 37 2.20 31.53 -25.34
CA PRO A 37 3.51 31.36 -25.96
C PRO A 37 3.70 29.91 -26.42
N SER A 38 4.53 29.70 -27.45
CA SER A 38 4.82 28.35 -27.95
C SER A 38 5.34 27.45 -26.84
N GLY A 39 4.76 26.24 -26.72
CA GLY A 39 5.09 25.27 -25.68
C GLY A 39 4.29 25.38 -24.36
N PHE A 40 3.45 26.41 -24.23
CA PHE A 40 2.56 26.56 -23.09
C PHE A 40 1.15 26.09 -23.45
N LEU A 41 0.62 25.19 -22.62
CA LEU A 41 -0.72 24.59 -22.77
C LEU A 41 -1.64 25.04 -21.64
N LYS A 42 -2.94 24.92 -21.85
CA LYS A 42 -3.94 25.10 -20.79
C LYS A 42 -3.70 24.10 -19.66
N LEU A 43 -3.80 24.54 -18.41
CA LEU A 43 -3.78 23.63 -17.26
C LEU A 43 -5.16 22.97 -17.14
N ASN A 44 -5.35 21.89 -17.84
CA ASN A 44 -6.54 21.03 -17.76
C ASN A 44 -6.16 19.56 -18.00
N THR A 45 -7.07 18.67 -17.73
CA THR A 45 -6.85 17.21 -17.81
C THR A 45 -6.45 16.72 -19.19
N PHE A 46 -6.87 17.39 -20.28
CA PHE A 46 -6.50 17.04 -21.65
C PHE A 46 -5.04 17.34 -22.01
N ASN A 47 -4.36 18.16 -21.23
CA ASN A 47 -2.96 18.53 -21.42
C ASN A 47 -2.01 17.86 -20.42
N LEU A 48 -2.55 17.07 -19.51
CA LEU A 48 -1.74 16.21 -18.66
C LEU A 48 -1.37 14.95 -19.43
N PRO A 49 -0.21 14.34 -19.14
CA PRO A 49 0.08 13.02 -19.66
C PRO A 49 -1.06 12.06 -19.33
N ASP A 50 -1.43 11.20 -20.27
CA ASP A 50 -2.41 10.15 -20.03
C ASP A 50 -1.92 9.28 -18.86
N SER A 51 -2.83 8.96 -17.95
CA SER A 51 -2.53 8.01 -16.89
C SER A 51 -2.24 6.65 -17.52
N THR A 52 -1.18 5.98 -17.07
CA THR A 52 -0.87 4.60 -17.48
C THR A 52 -1.96 3.62 -17.05
N ILE A 53 -2.76 4.01 -16.07
CA ILE A 53 -3.94 3.27 -15.58
C ILE A 53 -5.16 4.13 -15.88
N GLU A 54 -5.94 3.72 -16.86
CA GLU A 54 -7.20 4.39 -17.22
C GLU A 54 -8.32 4.07 -16.22
N LYS A 55 -8.30 2.85 -15.68
CA LYS A 55 -9.32 2.32 -14.78
C LYS A 55 -8.67 1.72 -13.54
N GLY A 56 -8.68 2.48 -12.45
CA GLY A 56 -8.00 2.10 -11.20
C GLY A 56 -8.62 0.89 -10.51
N ASP A 57 -9.94 0.68 -10.68
CA ASP A 57 -10.67 -0.45 -10.11
C ASP A 57 -10.37 -1.81 -10.78
N ASP A 58 -9.58 -1.85 -11.84
CA ASP A 58 -8.99 -3.08 -12.37
C ASP A 58 -7.79 -3.60 -11.55
N TYR A 59 -7.25 -2.76 -10.63
CA TYR A 59 -6.05 -3.08 -9.84
C TYR A 59 -6.25 -2.96 -8.34
N PHE A 60 -7.14 -2.08 -7.91
CA PHE A 60 -7.54 -1.92 -6.51
C PHE A 60 -9.03 -1.64 -6.44
N ASN A 61 -9.76 -2.47 -5.69
CA ASN A 61 -11.20 -2.24 -5.50
C ASN A 61 -11.62 -2.55 -4.06
N THR A 62 -12.63 -1.83 -3.59
CA THR A 62 -13.19 -1.98 -2.26
C THR A 62 -14.62 -2.48 -2.36
N VAL A 63 -14.92 -3.56 -1.65
CA VAL A 63 -16.27 -4.10 -1.56
C VAL A 63 -16.80 -4.05 -0.14
N LEU A 64 -18.11 -3.77 -0.02
CA LEU A 64 -18.85 -3.84 1.23
C LEU A 64 -19.79 -5.03 1.18
N TYR A 65 -19.87 -5.78 2.28
CA TYR A 65 -20.78 -6.92 2.35
C TYR A 65 -21.32 -7.16 3.75
N ASN A 66 -22.42 -7.92 3.81
CA ASN A 66 -23.02 -8.37 5.05
C ASN A 66 -22.64 -9.83 5.28
N GLY A 67 -22.23 -10.16 6.50
CA GLY A 67 -21.93 -11.54 6.88
C GLY A 67 -23.20 -12.38 7.02
N ASN A 68 -23.13 -13.61 6.57
CA ASN A 68 -24.23 -14.58 6.62
C ASN A 68 -24.03 -15.70 7.66
N GLY A 69 -22.86 -15.76 8.30
CA GLY A 69 -22.51 -16.78 9.31
C GLY A 69 -22.14 -18.14 8.76
N GLY A 70 -22.02 -18.30 7.45
CA GLY A 70 -21.67 -19.54 6.77
C GLY A 70 -20.51 -19.35 5.77
N THR A 71 -20.54 -20.08 4.66
CA THR A 71 -19.67 -19.83 3.52
C THR A 71 -20.36 -18.85 2.57
N GLN A 72 -19.64 -17.85 2.08
CA GLN A 72 -20.20 -16.82 1.22
C GLN A 72 -19.16 -16.37 0.18
N SER A 73 -19.56 -16.35 -1.09
CA SER A 73 -18.78 -15.74 -2.17
C SER A 73 -19.06 -14.24 -2.23
N ILE A 74 -17.99 -13.46 -2.20
CA ILE A 74 -18.01 -11.98 -2.31
C ILE A 74 -17.50 -11.62 -3.69
N THR A 75 -18.38 -11.04 -4.51
CA THR A 75 -18.14 -10.67 -5.91
C THR A 75 -18.17 -9.16 -6.10
N GLY A 76 -17.87 -8.70 -7.33
CA GLY A 76 -17.85 -7.28 -7.68
C GLY A 76 -16.51 -6.61 -7.36
N VAL A 77 -15.46 -7.39 -7.20
CA VAL A 77 -14.07 -6.88 -7.11
C VAL A 77 -13.54 -6.52 -8.49
N ASN A 78 -14.08 -7.13 -9.55
CA ASN A 78 -13.69 -7.01 -10.96
C ASN A 78 -12.38 -7.72 -11.34
N PHE A 79 -11.73 -8.38 -10.41
CA PHE A 79 -10.52 -9.18 -10.62
C PHE A 79 -10.35 -10.22 -9.53
N GLN A 80 -9.47 -11.20 -9.75
CA GLN A 80 -9.02 -12.08 -8.68
C GLN A 80 -8.06 -11.32 -7.77
N PRO A 81 -8.39 -11.12 -6.47
CA PRO A 81 -7.47 -10.47 -5.54
C PRO A 81 -6.23 -11.32 -5.30
N ASP A 82 -5.08 -10.65 -5.23
CA ASP A 82 -3.83 -11.23 -4.74
C ASP A 82 -3.55 -10.88 -3.29
N TRP A 83 -4.12 -9.79 -2.81
CA TRP A 83 -4.12 -9.41 -1.41
C TRP A 83 -5.47 -8.83 -1.02
N THR A 84 -6.04 -9.36 0.05
CA THR A 84 -7.30 -8.89 0.61
C THR A 84 -7.11 -8.53 2.08
N TRP A 85 -7.57 -7.33 2.44
CA TRP A 85 -7.60 -6.82 3.81
C TRP A 85 -9.06 -6.60 4.21
N ILE A 86 -9.54 -7.35 5.22
CA ILE A 86 -10.93 -7.29 5.68
C ILE A 86 -11.03 -6.70 7.07
N LYS A 87 -12.05 -5.85 7.28
CA LYS A 87 -12.40 -5.30 8.59
C LYS A 87 -13.91 -5.32 8.83
N GLY A 88 -14.30 -5.81 10.01
CA GLY A 88 -15.67 -5.63 10.53
C GLY A 88 -15.95 -4.15 10.79
N ARG A 89 -17.07 -3.63 10.27
CA ARG A 89 -17.43 -2.21 10.36
C ARG A 89 -18.26 -1.89 11.61
N ASN A 90 -19.03 -2.85 12.10
CA ASN A 90 -19.92 -2.72 13.26
C ASN A 90 -19.53 -3.65 14.41
N ASP A 91 -18.29 -4.19 14.39
CA ASP A 91 -17.77 -5.05 15.43
C ASP A 91 -16.26 -4.81 15.64
N ALA A 92 -15.80 -4.94 16.89
CA ALA A 92 -14.40 -4.76 17.27
C ALA A 92 -13.59 -6.07 17.04
N GLN A 93 -13.52 -6.49 15.77
CA GLN A 93 -12.76 -7.68 15.36
C GLN A 93 -11.38 -7.32 14.83
N TYR A 94 -10.50 -8.32 14.71
CA TYR A 94 -9.19 -8.17 14.08
C TYR A 94 -9.30 -7.74 12.62
N HIS A 95 -8.23 -7.13 12.12
CA HIS A 95 -8.07 -6.82 10.70
C HIS A 95 -7.39 -8.02 10.03
N VAL A 96 -8.11 -8.72 9.18
CA VAL A 96 -7.64 -9.94 8.50
C VAL A 96 -6.94 -9.61 7.19
N LEU A 97 -5.73 -10.12 7.01
CA LEU A 97 -4.95 -10.02 5.80
C LEU A 97 -4.63 -11.42 5.29
N GLN A 98 -4.98 -11.69 4.03
CA GLN A 98 -4.59 -12.90 3.32
C GLN A 98 -4.12 -12.56 1.90
N ASN A 99 -3.26 -13.40 1.33
CA ASN A 99 -2.69 -13.14 0.01
C ASN A 99 -2.44 -14.43 -0.78
N SER A 100 -2.33 -14.29 -2.10
CA SER A 100 -2.15 -15.39 -3.05
C SER A 100 -0.79 -16.10 -2.91
N VAL A 101 0.24 -15.40 -2.46
CA VAL A 101 1.61 -15.95 -2.32
C VAL A 101 1.70 -16.99 -1.20
N THR A 102 1.02 -16.73 -0.09
CA THR A 102 0.98 -17.66 1.05
C THR A 102 -0.19 -18.63 0.97
N GLY A 103 -1.18 -18.32 0.15
CA GLY A 103 -2.38 -19.11 -0.08
C GLY A 103 -3.54 -18.73 0.84
N ALA A 104 -4.74 -19.08 0.39
CA ALA A 104 -5.97 -18.91 1.16
C ALA A 104 -5.91 -19.67 2.49
N GLY A 105 -6.52 -19.13 3.54
CA GLY A 105 -6.48 -19.67 4.89
C GLY A 105 -5.26 -19.24 5.71
N LYS A 106 -4.18 -18.77 5.11
CA LYS A 106 -3.00 -18.26 5.81
C LYS A 106 -3.20 -16.79 6.16
N THR A 107 -3.36 -16.50 7.44
CA THR A 107 -3.88 -15.22 7.93
C THR A 107 -2.89 -14.50 8.82
N LEU A 108 -2.75 -13.22 8.56
CA LEU A 108 -2.10 -12.25 9.43
C LEU A 108 -3.12 -11.21 9.91
N PHE A 109 -2.85 -10.61 11.07
CA PHE A 109 -3.69 -9.56 11.65
C PHE A 109 -2.87 -8.26 11.77
N SER A 110 -3.22 -7.22 11.00
CA SER A 110 -2.44 -5.98 10.95
C SER A 110 -2.49 -5.14 12.23
N ASN A 111 -3.42 -5.41 13.12
CA ASN A 111 -3.59 -4.72 14.41
C ASN A 111 -3.04 -5.50 15.61
N THR A 112 -2.33 -6.61 15.39
CA THR A 112 -1.70 -7.42 16.44
C THR A 112 -0.28 -7.81 16.07
N THR A 113 0.43 -8.38 17.05
CA THR A 113 1.76 -8.98 16.83
C THR A 113 1.71 -10.46 16.46
N THR A 114 0.54 -11.09 16.47
CA THR A 114 0.36 -12.53 16.26
C THR A 114 1.09 -13.02 15.00
N ALA A 115 1.72 -14.18 15.10
CA ALA A 115 2.30 -14.91 13.97
C ALA A 115 1.21 -15.33 12.97
N GLU A 116 1.62 -15.73 11.76
CA GLU A 116 0.69 -16.29 10.79
C GLU A 116 -0.08 -17.47 11.38
N THR A 117 -1.37 -17.50 11.16
CA THR A 117 -2.29 -18.51 11.68
C THR A 117 -3.28 -18.93 10.62
N GLY A 118 -4.13 -19.87 10.95
CA GLY A 118 -5.19 -20.36 10.08
C GLY A 118 -4.82 -21.62 9.31
N ASN A 119 -5.88 -22.32 8.91
CA ASN A 119 -5.82 -23.55 8.11
C ASN A 119 -6.51 -23.30 6.77
N ALA A 120 -6.34 -24.23 5.85
CA ALA A 120 -7.10 -24.18 4.59
C ALA A 120 -8.61 -24.10 4.89
N GLY A 121 -9.27 -23.11 4.31
CA GLY A 121 -10.68 -22.82 4.53
C GLY A 121 -11.02 -21.87 5.67
N ASP A 122 -10.05 -21.44 6.49
CA ASP A 122 -10.29 -20.40 7.50
C ASP A 122 -10.34 -19.00 6.86
N PHE A 123 -11.21 -18.13 7.34
CA PHE A 123 -11.42 -16.75 6.91
C PHE A 123 -11.72 -16.61 5.41
N ILE A 124 -10.71 -16.44 4.55
CA ILE A 124 -10.83 -16.52 3.10
C ILE A 124 -10.45 -17.94 2.69
N SER A 125 -11.38 -18.66 2.10
CA SER A 125 -11.19 -20.06 1.65
C SER A 125 -10.70 -20.16 0.21
N SER A 126 -10.97 -19.14 -0.62
CA SER A 126 -10.46 -19.04 -2.00
C SER A 126 -10.39 -17.60 -2.48
N PHE A 127 -9.45 -17.33 -3.39
CA PHE A 127 -9.43 -16.14 -4.22
C PHE A 127 -10.06 -16.52 -5.56
N ASP A 128 -11.15 -15.85 -5.92
CA ASP A 128 -12.01 -16.17 -7.06
C ASP A 128 -11.80 -15.15 -8.19
N SER A 129 -12.22 -15.45 -9.41
CA SER A 129 -11.97 -14.61 -10.59
C SER A 129 -12.54 -13.19 -10.50
N ASP A 130 -13.58 -12.97 -9.66
CA ASP A 130 -14.23 -11.67 -9.44
C ASP A 130 -14.35 -11.36 -7.93
N GLY A 131 -13.42 -11.85 -7.13
CA GLY A 131 -13.46 -11.63 -5.68
C GLY A 131 -12.89 -12.77 -4.87
N PHE A 132 -13.58 -13.16 -3.82
CA PHE A 132 -13.10 -14.17 -2.89
C PHE A 132 -14.28 -14.83 -2.13
N THR A 133 -14.04 -16.04 -1.63
CA THR A 133 -15.01 -16.74 -0.79
C THR A 133 -14.56 -16.66 0.67
N VAL A 134 -15.45 -16.18 1.55
CA VAL A 134 -15.22 -16.14 3.00
C VAL A 134 -15.92 -17.28 3.71
N ASN A 135 -15.31 -17.71 4.80
CA ASN A 135 -15.87 -18.73 5.67
C ASN A 135 -15.92 -18.21 7.12
N ASN A 136 -16.93 -18.65 7.87
CA ASN A 136 -17.08 -18.25 9.28
C ASN A 136 -16.39 -19.23 10.24
N THR A 137 -15.28 -19.83 9.83
CA THR A 137 -14.50 -20.77 10.63
C THR A 137 -13.09 -20.24 10.91
N TYR A 138 -12.58 -20.59 12.08
CA TYR A 138 -11.19 -20.42 12.47
C TYR A 138 -10.82 -21.51 13.47
N ALA A 139 -9.76 -22.27 13.18
CA ALA A 139 -9.27 -23.36 14.02
C ALA A 139 -10.36 -24.37 14.43
N GLY A 140 -11.32 -24.62 13.53
CA GLY A 140 -12.44 -25.55 13.76
C GLY A 140 -13.60 -24.98 14.57
N GLY A 141 -13.56 -23.71 14.96
CA GLY A 141 -14.64 -23.00 15.65
C GLY A 141 -15.29 -21.91 14.78
N THR A 142 -16.42 -21.38 15.23
CA THR A 142 -17.08 -20.24 14.61
C THR A 142 -16.32 -18.95 14.90
N ASN A 143 -16.07 -18.12 13.89
CA ASN A 143 -15.36 -16.86 14.03
C ASN A 143 -16.04 -15.74 13.22
N ASN A 144 -16.50 -14.70 13.90
CA ASN A 144 -17.22 -13.60 13.29
C ASN A 144 -16.30 -12.53 12.66
N THR A 145 -15.00 -12.79 12.54
CA THR A 145 -14.03 -11.79 12.11
C THR A 145 -14.23 -11.33 10.66
N VAL A 146 -14.67 -12.24 9.79
CA VAL A 146 -14.88 -11.91 8.35
C VAL A 146 -16.29 -12.20 7.84
N ASN A 147 -17.11 -13.03 8.52
CA ASN A 147 -18.41 -13.44 7.99
C ASN A 147 -19.46 -13.76 9.07
N GLY A 148 -19.42 -13.08 10.21
CA GLY A 148 -20.43 -13.25 11.27
C GLY A 148 -21.83 -12.80 10.82
N SER A 149 -22.87 -13.59 11.14
CA SER A 149 -24.24 -13.23 10.83
C SER A 149 -24.65 -11.88 11.43
N GLY A 150 -25.27 -11.00 10.64
CA GLY A 150 -25.69 -9.67 11.06
C GLY A 150 -24.55 -8.66 11.24
N LYS A 151 -23.32 -9.02 10.86
CA LYS A 151 -22.18 -8.12 10.85
C LYS A 151 -21.97 -7.53 9.45
N THR A 152 -21.34 -6.35 9.40
CA THR A 152 -21.03 -5.65 8.16
C THR A 152 -19.52 -5.53 8.01
N TYR A 153 -19.02 -5.66 6.78
CA TYR A 153 -17.60 -5.72 6.50
C TYR A 153 -17.22 -4.77 5.36
N VAL A 154 -15.96 -4.41 5.34
CA VAL A 154 -15.27 -3.82 4.21
C VAL A 154 -14.08 -4.71 3.87
N ALA A 155 -13.85 -4.92 2.59
CA ALA A 155 -12.66 -5.58 2.07
C ALA A 155 -11.98 -4.67 1.05
N TRP A 156 -10.70 -4.41 1.25
CA TRP A 156 -9.82 -3.76 0.31
C TRP A 156 -9.03 -4.84 -0.42
N ASN A 157 -9.02 -4.77 -1.75
CA ASN A 157 -8.50 -5.82 -2.61
C ASN A 157 -7.48 -5.24 -3.57
N TRP A 158 -6.29 -5.84 -3.64
CA TRP A 158 -5.22 -5.47 -4.57
C TRP A 158 -4.97 -6.61 -5.55
N ARG A 159 -4.79 -6.24 -6.80
CA ARG A 159 -4.33 -7.14 -7.85
C ARG A 159 -2.82 -7.02 -8.01
N ALA A 160 -2.12 -8.11 -7.84
CA ALA A 160 -0.71 -8.25 -8.19
C ALA A 160 -0.57 -9.04 -9.49
N GLY A 161 0.25 -10.06 -9.54
CA GLY A 161 0.47 -10.87 -10.73
C GLY A 161 0.60 -12.36 -10.40
N SER A 162 1.05 -13.13 -11.35
CA SER A 162 1.32 -14.54 -11.10
C SER A 162 2.44 -14.70 -10.06
N THR A 163 2.28 -15.68 -9.18
CA THR A 163 3.31 -16.04 -8.21
C THR A 163 4.52 -16.67 -8.91
N THR A 164 5.71 -16.11 -8.69
CA THR A 164 6.98 -16.56 -9.27
C THR A 164 8.11 -16.47 -8.26
N THR A 165 9.21 -17.21 -8.52
CA THR A 165 10.47 -17.02 -7.79
C THR A 165 11.25 -15.87 -8.40
N ASN A 166 11.77 -14.98 -7.55
CA ASN A 166 12.67 -13.88 -7.93
C ASN A 166 14.06 -14.13 -7.35
N THR A 167 15.03 -14.27 -8.23
CA THR A 167 16.42 -14.61 -7.91
C THR A 167 17.37 -13.41 -8.05
N ALA A 168 16.85 -12.17 -8.10
CA ALA A 168 17.68 -10.98 -8.29
C ALA A 168 18.51 -10.60 -7.07
N GLY A 169 18.10 -11.03 -5.87
CA GLY A 169 18.80 -10.77 -4.62
C GLY A 169 19.93 -11.78 -4.32
N SER A 170 20.56 -11.62 -3.16
CA SER A 170 21.44 -12.67 -2.62
C SER A 170 20.68 -13.88 -2.13
N GLU A 171 19.40 -13.67 -1.80
CA GLU A 171 18.45 -14.70 -1.40
C GLU A 171 17.22 -14.66 -2.30
N ASP A 172 16.69 -15.82 -2.61
CA ASP A 172 15.49 -15.98 -3.41
C ASP A 172 14.26 -15.50 -2.62
N SER A 173 13.34 -14.87 -3.32
CA SER A 173 12.02 -14.52 -2.82
C SER A 173 10.91 -15.09 -3.71
N VAL A 174 9.75 -15.38 -3.12
CA VAL A 174 8.55 -15.72 -3.88
C VAL A 174 7.69 -14.48 -3.97
N ILE A 175 7.42 -14.02 -5.17
CA ILE A 175 6.73 -12.76 -5.41
C ILE A 175 5.42 -12.95 -6.20
N SER A 176 4.49 -12.03 -5.96
CA SER A 176 3.39 -11.71 -6.86
C SER A 176 3.45 -10.20 -7.10
N ALA A 177 3.74 -9.77 -8.31
CA ALA A 177 4.03 -8.37 -8.61
C ALA A 177 3.25 -7.86 -9.82
N ASN A 178 2.75 -6.63 -9.70
CA ASN A 178 2.11 -5.87 -10.78
C ASN A 178 2.88 -4.56 -10.99
N THR A 179 3.72 -4.52 -11.98
CA THR A 179 4.55 -3.34 -12.30
C THR A 179 3.72 -2.16 -12.78
N THR A 180 2.56 -2.42 -13.41
CA THR A 180 1.63 -1.36 -13.86
C THR A 180 0.95 -0.68 -12.68
N ALA A 181 0.48 -1.46 -11.70
CA ALA A 181 -0.16 -0.94 -10.49
C ALA A 181 0.82 -0.51 -9.39
N GLY A 182 2.11 -0.81 -9.55
CA GLY A 182 3.13 -0.49 -8.56
C GLY A 182 2.96 -1.24 -7.25
N PHE A 183 2.45 -2.48 -7.27
CA PHE A 183 2.19 -3.27 -6.08
C PHE A 183 2.83 -4.65 -6.17
N SER A 184 3.49 -5.10 -5.09
CA SER A 184 3.97 -6.47 -4.97
C SER A 184 3.87 -7.04 -3.56
N ILE A 185 3.71 -8.36 -3.53
CA ILE A 185 3.76 -9.22 -2.34
C ILE A 185 5.06 -10.02 -2.43
N VAL A 186 5.87 -9.98 -1.38
CA VAL A 186 7.20 -10.61 -1.37
C VAL A 186 7.31 -11.51 -0.14
N SER A 187 7.34 -12.81 -0.33
CA SER A 187 7.61 -13.79 0.73
C SER A 187 9.06 -14.24 0.64
N TYR A 188 9.74 -14.30 1.78
CA TYR A 188 11.15 -14.67 1.86
C TYR A 188 11.47 -15.37 3.18
N THR A 189 12.62 -16.05 3.24
CA THR A 189 13.13 -16.67 4.45
C THR A 189 14.32 -15.86 4.98
N GLY A 190 14.34 -15.60 6.28
CA GLY A 190 15.42 -14.89 6.93
C GLY A 190 16.69 -15.72 7.00
N THR A 191 17.85 -15.06 7.01
CA THR A 191 19.17 -15.68 7.14
C THR A 191 19.85 -15.34 8.46
N GLY A 192 19.42 -14.26 9.12
CA GLY A 192 20.13 -13.67 10.28
C GLY A 192 21.41 -12.94 9.93
N ALA A 193 21.75 -12.87 8.63
CA ALA A 193 22.89 -12.13 8.08
C ALA A 193 22.36 -11.04 7.13
N ASN A 194 23.20 -10.04 6.79
CA ASN A 194 22.83 -9.07 5.77
C ASN A 194 22.52 -9.77 4.46
N MET A 195 21.38 -9.42 3.86
CA MET A 195 20.92 -10.01 2.60
C MET A 195 20.20 -8.99 1.72
N THR A 196 19.99 -9.37 0.47
CA THR A 196 19.10 -8.65 -0.46
C THR A 196 18.04 -9.60 -1.02
N ILE A 197 16.83 -9.09 -1.24
CA ILE A 197 15.71 -9.83 -1.86
C ILE A 197 15.14 -9.04 -3.03
N GLY A 198 14.69 -9.73 -4.06
CA GLY A 198 13.99 -9.13 -5.18
C GLY A 198 12.52 -8.85 -4.86
N HIS A 199 11.98 -7.69 -5.27
CA HIS A 199 10.57 -7.33 -5.04
C HIS A 199 9.71 -7.28 -6.31
N GLY A 200 10.30 -7.33 -7.50
CA GLY A 200 9.61 -7.48 -8.78
C GLY A 200 8.86 -6.25 -9.31
N LEU A 201 8.94 -5.08 -8.68
CA LEU A 201 8.19 -3.89 -9.11
C LEU A 201 8.77 -3.19 -10.35
N GLY A 202 10.08 -3.32 -10.59
CA GLY A 202 10.77 -2.55 -11.64
C GLY A 202 10.88 -1.05 -11.35
N ALA A 203 10.37 -0.58 -10.22
CA ALA A 203 10.42 0.79 -9.72
C ALA A 203 10.80 0.79 -8.23
N VAL A 204 11.38 1.88 -7.75
CA VAL A 204 11.75 2.01 -6.33
C VAL A 204 10.48 2.05 -5.47
N PRO A 205 10.33 1.18 -4.45
CA PRO A 205 9.20 1.24 -3.55
C PRO A 205 9.15 2.57 -2.78
N SER A 206 7.96 3.13 -2.65
CA SER A 206 7.69 4.31 -1.80
C SER A 206 7.23 3.92 -0.39
N VAL A 207 6.57 2.76 -0.28
CA VAL A 207 6.14 2.19 1.01
C VAL A 207 6.41 0.70 1.03
N MET A 208 6.93 0.22 2.14
CA MET A 208 7.13 -1.21 2.40
C MET A 208 6.60 -1.56 3.79
N ILE A 209 5.75 -2.57 3.88
CA ILE A 209 5.16 -3.08 5.13
C ILE A 209 5.68 -4.49 5.34
N PHE A 210 6.37 -4.74 6.45
CA PHE A 210 6.96 -6.04 6.73
C PHE A 210 6.24 -6.77 7.86
N LYS A 211 6.28 -8.10 7.82
CA LYS A 211 5.81 -8.95 8.93
C LYS A 211 6.56 -10.28 8.96
N THR A 212 7.03 -10.67 10.13
CA THR A 212 7.40 -12.07 10.35
C THR A 212 6.14 -12.94 10.41
N ARG A 213 6.16 -14.04 9.67
CA ARG A 213 5.08 -15.02 9.63
C ARG A 213 5.25 -16.10 10.70
N SER A 214 6.50 -16.37 11.11
CA SER A 214 6.87 -17.49 11.98
C SER A 214 6.69 -17.21 13.47
N THR A 215 6.75 -15.95 13.89
CA THR A 215 6.69 -15.56 15.30
C THR A 215 5.84 -14.32 15.51
N ALA A 216 5.44 -14.11 16.77
CA ALA A 216 4.76 -12.88 17.16
C ALA A 216 5.76 -11.70 17.17
N ASP A 217 5.50 -10.67 16.37
CA ASP A 217 6.28 -9.44 16.33
C ASP A 217 5.46 -8.30 15.71
N ASN A 218 5.97 -7.07 15.80
CA ASN A 218 5.33 -5.89 15.23
C ASN A 218 5.40 -5.89 13.70
N TRP A 219 4.70 -4.90 13.11
CA TRP A 219 4.65 -4.63 11.68
C TRP A 219 5.46 -3.38 11.33
N PRO A 220 6.76 -3.48 11.06
CA PRO A 220 7.52 -2.31 10.64
C PRO A 220 7.10 -1.84 9.26
N VAL A 221 7.01 -0.53 9.11
CA VAL A 221 6.70 0.17 7.87
C VAL A 221 7.82 1.15 7.57
N TRP A 222 8.37 1.05 6.38
CA TRP A 222 9.25 2.06 5.82
C TRP A 222 8.51 2.90 4.78
N HIS A 223 8.84 4.19 4.73
CA HIS A 223 8.27 5.15 3.79
C HIS A 223 9.39 5.97 3.15
N ASN A 224 9.26 6.37 1.87
CA ASN A 224 10.30 7.09 1.14
C ASN A 224 10.68 8.46 1.71
N SER A 225 9.83 9.06 2.55
CA SER A 225 10.16 10.28 3.31
C SER A 225 11.03 10.01 4.54
N PHE A 226 11.32 8.76 4.86
CA PHE A 226 12.18 8.38 5.98
C PHE A 226 13.63 8.24 5.52
N ALA A 227 14.58 8.51 6.43
CA ALA A 227 15.94 8.08 6.20
C ALA A 227 16.02 6.54 6.19
N VAL A 228 17.08 6.01 5.62
CA VAL A 228 17.37 4.57 5.69
C VAL A 228 17.39 4.10 7.14
N ASN A 229 16.88 2.91 7.42
CA ASN A 229 16.77 2.32 8.76
C ASN A 229 15.76 3.02 9.70
N GLN A 230 15.02 4.04 9.26
CA GLN A 230 13.89 4.58 10.00
C GLN A 230 12.61 3.80 9.68
N TYR A 231 11.72 3.71 10.65
CA TYR A 231 10.44 3.01 10.53
C TYR A 231 9.41 3.53 11.51
N VAL A 232 8.16 3.20 11.24
CA VAL A 232 7.05 3.23 12.19
C VAL A 232 6.44 1.83 12.28
N TYR A 233 5.61 1.58 13.28
CA TYR A 233 4.82 0.36 13.35
C TYR A 233 3.39 0.60 12.86
N LEU A 234 2.86 -0.32 12.07
CA LEU A 234 1.46 -0.30 11.63
C LEU A 234 0.49 -0.59 12.78
N ASN A 235 0.89 -1.45 13.70
CA ASN A 235 0.03 -2.05 14.73
C ASN A 235 0.08 -1.37 16.09
N ASN A 236 0.83 -0.31 16.26
CA ASN A 236 0.92 0.40 17.54
C ASN A 236 1.21 1.89 17.35
N THR A 237 1.24 2.64 18.45
CA THR A 237 1.37 4.11 18.47
C THR A 237 2.81 4.59 18.75
N THR A 238 3.80 3.71 18.66
CA THR A 238 5.21 4.08 18.83
C THR A 238 5.63 5.10 17.78
N ALA A 239 6.28 6.16 18.21
CA ALA A 239 6.81 7.19 17.32
C ALA A 239 7.85 6.62 16.35
N LYS A 240 8.10 7.35 15.25
CA LYS A 240 9.15 7.00 14.29
C LYS A 240 10.49 6.72 14.99
N ALA A 241 11.09 5.58 14.72
CA ALA A 241 12.30 5.08 15.33
C ALA A 241 13.36 4.70 14.27
N THR A 242 14.57 4.43 14.73
CA THR A 242 15.69 3.99 13.88
C THR A 242 16.32 2.72 14.45
N VAL A 243 16.53 1.73 13.61
CA VAL A 243 17.30 0.52 13.92
C VAL A 243 18.36 0.33 12.84
N SER A 244 19.63 0.49 13.19
CA SER A 244 20.76 0.46 12.24
C SER A 244 20.85 -0.84 11.42
N THR A 245 20.30 -1.91 11.95
CA THR A 245 20.25 -3.24 11.33
C THR A 245 18.95 -3.54 10.56
N PHE A 246 18.10 -2.53 10.29
CA PHE A 246 16.87 -2.74 9.52
C PHE A 246 17.17 -3.01 8.05
N MET A 247 17.67 -2.01 7.34
CA MET A 247 17.89 -2.05 5.88
C MET A 247 19.39 -2.11 5.52
N ASN A 248 20.24 -2.51 6.44
CA ASN A 248 21.68 -2.56 6.25
C ASN A 248 22.28 -1.23 5.71
N GLY A 249 21.73 -0.09 6.13
CA GLY A 249 22.19 1.22 5.67
C GLY A 249 21.95 1.53 4.18
N THR A 250 21.17 0.72 3.48
CA THR A 250 20.97 0.81 2.02
C THR A 250 19.50 1.02 1.68
N LEU A 251 19.19 2.08 0.95
CA LEU A 251 17.83 2.35 0.45
C LEU A 251 17.42 1.30 -0.60
N PRO A 252 16.11 1.04 -0.78
CA PRO A 252 15.65 0.14 -1.81
C PRO A 252 15.99 0.69 -3.20
N THR A 253 16.22 -0.22 -4.13
CA THR A 253 16.40 0.10 -5.55
C THR A 253 15.13 -0.24 -6.34
N SER A 254 15.17 -0.12 -7.66
CA SER A 254 14.07 -0.58 -8.52
C SER A 254 13.89 -2.10 -8.56
N THR A 255 14.83 -2.85 -8.05
CA THR A 255 14.83 -4.33 -8.11
C THR A 255 15.00 -5.01 -6.76
N LEU A 256 15.69 -4.38 -5.81
CA LEU A 256 16.14 -5.01 -4.57
C LEU A 256 15.74 -4.24 -3.31
N ILE A 257 15.45 -5.00 -2.26
CA ILE A 257 15.39 -4.54 -0.88
C ILE A 257 16.61 -5.12 -0.15
N SER A 258 17.38 -4.25 0.51
CA SER A 258 18.46 -4.67 1.41
C SER A 258 17.90 -4.85 2.82
N LEU A 259 18.23 -5.96 3.46
CA LEU A 259 17.82 -6.27 4.83
C LEU A 259 19.09 -6.54 5.67
N GLY A 260 19.11 -5.91 6.84
CA GLY A 260 20.15 -6.17 7.84
C GLY A 260 19.75 -7.31 8.77
N THR A 261 20.33 -7.33 9.96
CA THR A 261 20.17 -8.43 10.92
C THR A 261 19.08 -8.17 11.97
N TRP A 262 18.18 -7.21 11.73
CA TRP A 262 17.08 -6.95 12.67
C TRP A 262 16.07 -8.10 12.64
N ALA A 263 15.87 -8.74 13.79
CA ALA A 263 15.06 -9.94 13.93
C ALA A 263 13.62 -9.79 13.41
N THR A 264 13.03 -8.60 13.53
CA THR A 264 11.66 -8.32 13.05
C THR A 264 11.52 -8.49 11.54
N VAL A 265 12.60 -8.35 10.76
CA VAL A 265 12.59 -8.49 9.30
C VAL A 265 13.54 -9.56 8.77
N ASN A 266 14.53 -10.00 9.57
CA ASN A 266 15.53 -10.99 9.12
C ASN A 266 16.24 -11.64 10.31
N TYR A 267 15.64 -12.66 10.93
CA TYR A 267 16.20 -13.28 12.13
C TYR A 267 17.10 -14.46 11.82
N THR A 268 16.53 -15.60 11.47
CA THR A 268 17.28 -16.84 11.23
C THR A 268 16.77 -17.54 9.97
N ALA A 269 17.54 -18.50 9.47
CA ALA A 269 17.24 -19.29 8.28
C ALA A 269 15.93 -20.13 8.36
N SER A 270 15.25 -20.15 9.50
CA SER A 270 13.99 -20.87 9.65
C SER A 270 12.76 -19.98 9.75
N HIS A 271 12.94 -18.66 9.81
CA HIS A 271 11.82 -17.73 9.92
C HIS A 271 11.39 -17.21 8.54
N ASN A 272 10.09 -17.32 8.28
CA ASN A 272 9.46 -16.82 7.09
C ASN A 272 8.89 -15.42 7.33
N TYR A 273 9.00 -14.58 6.31
CA TYR A 273 8.58 -13.19 6.32
C TYR A 273 7.71 -12.89 5.10
N ILE A 274 7.00 -11.77 5.18
CA ILE A 274 6.31 -11.18 4.06
C ILE A 274 6.55 -9.67 4.06
N ALA A 275 6.69 -9.09 2.86
CA ALA A 275 6.67 -7.67 2.63
C ALA A 275 5.61 -7.33 1.58
N TYR A 276 4.85 -6.25 1.84
CA TYR A 276 3.96 -5.62 0.87
C TYR A 276 4.63 -4.34 0.41
N CYS A 277 4.91 -4.23 -0.88
CA CYS A 277 5.68 -3.14 -1.45
C CYS A 277 4.82 -2.34 -2.43
N PHE A 278 4.90 -1.00 -2.31
CA PHE A 278 4.16 -0.07 -3.15
C PHE A 278 5.11 0.93 -3.78
N ALA A 279 5.03 1.10 -5.09
CA ALA A 279 5.65 2.18 -5.85
C ALA A 279 4.58 3.16 -6.32
N GLU A 280 4.96 4.43 -6.46
CA GLU A 280 4.05 5.45 -7.02
C GLU A 280 3.79 5.20 -8.50
N VAL A 281 2.54 5.42 -8.89
CA VAL A 281 2.11 5.36 -10.29
C VAL A 281 1.37 6.66 -10.61
N PRO A 282 1.90 7.51 -11.52
CA PRO A 282 1.29 8.78 -11.87
C PRO A 282 -0.18 8.64 -12.26
N GLY A 283 -1.04 9.44 -11.65
CA GLY A 283 -2.48 9.42 -11.87
C GLY A 283 -3.25 8.30 -11.16
N TYR A 284 -2.55 7.36 -10.50
CA TYR A 284 -3.18 6.23 -9.80
C TYR A 284 -2.85 6.17 -8.30
N SER A 285 -1.57 6.21 -7.94
CA SER A 285 -1.16 6.12 -6.54
C SER A 285 -0.04 7.09 -6.21
N SER A 286 -0.11 7.72 -5.03
CA SER A 286 0.94 8.57 -4.49
C SER A 286 1.02 8.42 -2.97
N PHE A 287 2.24 8.53 -2.43
CA PHE A 287 2.53 8.35 -1.02
C PHE A 287 3.25 9.59 -0.49
N GLY A 288 2.70 10.20 0.54
CA GLY A 288 3.22 11.45 1.06
C GLY A 288 3.20 11.53 2.58
N SER A 289 3.80 12.59 3.09
CA SER A 289 3.79 12.94 4.51
C SER A 289 3.41 14.40 4.67
N TYR A 290 2.81 14.72 5.80
CA TYR A 290 2.52 16.10 6.19
C TYR A 290 2.83 16.31 7.66
N THR A 291 3.05 17.55 8.04
CA THR A 291 3.19 17.94 9.45
C THR A 291 1.88 18.56 9.89
N GLY A 292 1.27 18.02 10.95
CA GLY A 292 0.07 18.59 11.54
C GLY A 292 0.33 20.01 12.08
N ASN A 293 -0.57 20.95 11.81
CA ASN A 293 -0.48 22.33 12.29
C ASN A 293 -1.37 22.62 13.51
N GLY A 294 -2.11 21.62 14.01
CA GLY A 294 -3.04 21.78 15.14
C GLY A 294 -4.31 22.57 14.81
N SER A 295 -4.56 22.91 13.55
CA SER A 295 -5.74 23.61 13.06
C SER A 295 -6.73 22.65 12.42
N ALA A 296 -8.04 23.01 12.48
CA ALA A 296 -9.07 22.29 11.72
C ALA A 296 -8.92 22.45 10.20
N ASP A 297 -8.26 23.54 9.77
CA ASP A 297 -7.84 23.82 8.40
C ASP A 297 -6.42 23.28 8.23
N GLY A 298 -6.29 22.00 7.96
CA GLY A 298 -5.03 21.25 7.97
C GLY A 298 -3.91 21.82 7.09
N PRO A 299 -2.75 21.20 7.05
CA PRO A 299 -1.67 21.62 6.14
C PRO A 299 -2.05 21.31 4.68
N PHE A 300 -1.71 22.22 3.78
CA PHE A 300 -1.85 22.09 2.33
C PHE A 300 -0.50 21.75 1.69
#